data_a73f69631e5cd9d6ac35de1c6c202008
#
_entry.id   a73f69631e5cd9d6ac35de1c6c202008
#
_cell.length_a   1.000
_cell.length_b   1.000
_cell.length_c   1.000
_cell.angle_alpha   90.00
_cell.angle_beta   90.00
_cell.angle_gamma   90.00
#
_symmetry.space_group_name_H-M   'P 1'
#
loop_
_entity.id
_entity.type
_entity.pdbx_description
1 polymer ?
#
loop_
_entity_poly.entity_id
_entity_poly.type
_entity_poly.pdbx_seq_one_letter_code
_entity_poly.pdbx_strand_id
1 'polypeptide(L)'
;MKRIVLLFVLGLFISCNAQEKKKATQPATTNAMPKTENEWKARLTPEQYEVLREKGTERPFTGEYWKHFEKGMYVCAACGNPLFTSDAKFDSECGWPSFDQAIKGSVNYHNDSSFGMERIEVTCAKCGGHLGHVFDDGPVQTTGKRFCTNSVSIKFIPAKK
;
A
#
# COMPACT_ATOMS: atom_id res chain seq x y z
N MET A 1 81.36 -28.81 3.88
CA MET A 1 80.02 -28.82 4.48
C MET A 1 79.28 -27.53 4.01
N LYS A 2 78.44 -27.65 2.94
CA LYS A 2 77.71 -26.51 2.33
C LYS A 2 76.32 -26.49 2.90
N ARG A 3 75.99 -25.42 3.61
CA ARG A 3 74.61 -25.18 4.14
C ARG A 3 73.78 -24.51 3.04
N ILE A 4 72.73 -25.17 2.58
CA ILE A 4 71.75 -24.64 1.65
C ILE A 4 70.67 -23.95 2.51
N VAL A 5 70.50 -22.62 2.34
CA VAL A 5 69.40 -21.85 2.95
C VAL A 5 68.25 -21.81 1.94
N LEU A 6 67.16 -22.46 2.32
CA LEU A 6 65.91 -22.45 1.52
C LEU A 6 65.04 -21.25 1.93
N LEU A 7 64.94 -20.27 1.04
CA LEU A 7 64.05 -19.11 1.23
C LEU A 7 62.65 -19.50 0.80
N PHE A 8 61.71 -19.59 1.79
CA PHE A 8 60.29 -19.69 1.51
C PHE A 8 59.73 -18.30 1.19
N VAL A 9 59.31 -18.07 -0.04
CA VAL A 9 58.59 -16.90 -0.44
C VAL A 9 57.09 -17.17 -0.21
N LEU A 10 56.52 -16.53 0.84
CA LEU A 10 55.10 -16.62 1.15
C LEU A 10 54.34 -15.62 0.26
N GLY A 11 53.72 -16.12 -0.79
CA GLY A 11 52.85 -15.31 -1.68
C GLY A 11 51.52 -14.99 -1.01
N LEU A 12 51.31 -13.73 -0.63
CA LEU A 12 50.00 -13.23 -0.20
C LEU A 12 49.10 -13.07 -1.43
N PHE A 13 48.15 -13.98 -1.59
CA PHE A 13 47.04 -13.78 -2.51
C PHE A 13 46.00 -12.86 -1.85
N ILE A 14 46.01 -11.55 -2.22
CA ILE A 14 44.94 -10.61 -1.90
C ILE A 14 43.81 -10.90 -2.87
N SER A 15 42.80 -11.67 -2.41
CA SER A 15 41.56 -11.87 -3.13
C SER A 15 40.70 -10.63 -2.96
N CYS A 16 40.70 -9.72 -3.97
CA CYS A 16 39.75 -8.65 -4.05
C CYS A 16 38.37 -9.20 -4.39
N ASN A 17 37.52 -9.37 -3.36
CA ASN A 17 36.10 -9.67 -3.52
C ASN A 17 35.40 -8.38 -3.94
N ALA A 18 35.29 -8.16 -5.24
CA ALA A 18 34.47 -7.09 -5.81
C ALA A 18 33.01 -7.48 -5.60
N GLN A 19 32.41 -7.00 -4.50
CA GLN A 19 30.99 -7.08 -4.27
C GLN A 19 30.29 -6.10 -5.20
N GLU A 20 29.82 -6.60 -6.32
CA GLU A 20 28.94 -5.88 -7.25
C GLU A 20 27.65 -5.49 -6.50
N LYS A 21 27.59 -4.24 -6.02
CA LYS A 21 26.33 -3.65 -5.55
C LYS A 21 25.36 -3.62 -6.73
N LYS A 22 24.44 -4.60 -6.80
CA LYS A 22 23.27 -4.51 -7.68
C LYS A 22 22.55 -3.22 -7.34
N LYS A 23 22.76 -2.22 -8.17
CA LYS A 23 22.01 -0.95 -8.18
C LYS A 23 20.56 -1.33 -8.44
N ALA A 24 19.72 -1.26 -7.41
CA ALA A 24 18.28 -1.41 -7.57
C ALA A 24 17.83 -0.33 -8.57
N THR A 25 17.56 -0.74 -9.78
CA THR A 25 16.97 0.11 -10.81
C THR A 25 15.55 0.40 -10.35
N GLN A 26 15.33 1.62 -9.82
CA GLN A 26 13.98 2.12 -9.62
C GLN A 26 13.28 2.10 -10.99
N PRO A 27 12.11 1.47 -11.11
CA PRO A 27 11.37 1.51 -12.37
C PRO A 27 11.02 2.96 -12.66
N ALA A 28 11.32 3.37 -13.89
CA ALA A 28 10.94 4.67 -14.41
C ALA A 28 9.44 4.87 -14.18
N THR A 29 9.08 5.93 -13.47
CA THR A 29 7.68 6.34 -13.23
C THR A 29 7.08 6.80 -14.55
N THR A 30 6.63 5.86 -15.36
CA THR A 30 5.71 6.20 -16.44
C THR A 30 4.39 6.60 -15.80
N ASN A 31 3.92 7.83 -16.03
CA ASN A 31 2.63 8.35 -15.52
C ASN A 31 1.42 7.58 -16.10
N ALA A 32 1.65 6.61 -16.98
CA ALA A 32 0.61 5.77 -17.53
C ALA A 32 0.10 4.74 -16.49
N MET A 33 -1.22 4.50 -16.52
CA MET A 33 -1.85 3.45 -15.71
C MET A 33 -1.36 2.09 -16.18
N PRO A 34 -0.90 1.19 -15.28
CA PRO A 34 -0.58 -0.19 -15.64
C PRO A 34 -1.76 -0.90 -16.31
N LYS A 35 -1.49 -1.68 -17.34
CA LYS A 35 -2.48 -2.40 -18.14
C LYS A 35 -2.54 -3.89 -17.83
N THR A 36 -1.48 -4.43 -17.23
CA THR A 36 -1.34 -5.85 -16.91
C THR A 36 -1.03 -6.06 -15.43
N GLU A 37 -1.33 -7.23 -14.89
CA GLU A 37 -1.01 -7.57 -13.49
C GLU A 37 0.51 -7.60 -13.24
N ASN A 38 1.33 -7.95 -14.23
CA ASN A 38 2.78 -7.88 -14.10
C ASN A 38 3.30 -6.43 -13.95
N GLU A 39 2.69 -5.47 -14.64
CA GLU A 39 3.01 -4.06 -14.49
C GLU A 39 2.58 -3.53 -13.10
N TRP A 40 1.44 -4.00 -12.58
CA TRP A 40 1.01 -3.70 -11.21
C TRP A 40 1.98 -4.28 -10.17
N LYS A 41 2.41 -5.55 -10.32
CA LYS A 41 3.42 -6.18 -9.45
C LYS A 41 4.76 -5.44 -9.45
N ALA A 42 5.16 -4.91 -10.60
CA ALA A 42 6.39 -4.12 -10.70
C ALA A 42 6.27 -2.73 -10.04
N ARG A 43 5.05 -2.17 -9.94
CA ARG A 43 4.77 -0.82 -9.43
C ARG A 43 4.45 -0.77 -7.96
N LEU A 44 3.75 -1.78 -7.43
CA LEU A 44 3.28 -1.86 -6.07
C LEU A 44 4.26 -2.64 -5.19
N THR A 45 4.26 -2.36 -3.88
CA THR A 45 4.90 -3.27 -2.93
C THR A 45 4.15 -4.60 -2.90
N PRO A 46 4.77 -5.72 -2.45
CA PRO A 46 4.07 -6.99 -2.33
C PRO A 46 2.77 -6.88 -1.51
N GLU A 47 2.81 -6.18 -0.39
CA GLU A 47 1.65 -5.95 0.48
C GLU A 47 0.56 -5.11 -0.20
N GLN A 48 0.95 -4.02 -0.89
CA GLN A 48 0.02 -3.24 -1.69
C GLN A 48 -0.62 -4.05 -2.81
N TYR A 49 0.17 -4.91 -3.48
CA TYR A 49 -0.35 -5.75 -4.54
C TYR A 49 -1.36 -6.76 -3.99
N GLU A 50 -1.03 -7.45 -2.89
CA GLU A 50 -1.93 -8.40 -2.23
C GLU A 50 -3.28 -7.75 -1.88
N VAL A 51 -3.27 -6.56 -1.28
CA VAL A 51 -4.51 -5.89 -0.88
C VAL A 51 -5.23 -5.26 -2.07
N LEU A 52 -4.56 -4.44 -2.88
CA LEU A 52 -5.20 -3.68 -3.96
C LEU A 52 -5.62 -4.54 -5.16
N ARG A 53 -4.90 -5.64 -5.45
CA ARG A 53 -5.13 -6.45 -6.66
C ARG A 53 -5.65 -7.85 -6.38
N GLU A 54 -5.25 -8.46 -5.27
CA GLU A 54 -5.69 -9.81 -4.87
C GLU A 54 -6.78 -9.78 -3.80
N LYS A 55 -7.31 -8.56 -3.45
CA LYS A 55 -8.39 -8.34 -2.48
C LYS A 55 -8.06 -8.83 -1.06
N GLY A 56 -6.79 -8.80 -0.68
CA GLY A 56 -6.35 -9.09 0.69
C GLY A 56 -6.85 -8.05 1.69
N THR A 57 -6.69 -8.35 2.96
CA THR A 57 -7.02 -7.45 4.06
C THR A 57 -5.81 -7.37 4.99
N GLU A 58 -5.34 -6.17 5.28
CA GLU A 58 -4.28 -5.95 6.25
C GLU A 58 -4.73 -6.34 7.66
N ARG A 59 -3.77 -6.65 8.53
CA ARG A 59 -4.07 -7.00 9.92
C ARG A 59 -4.67 -5.78 10.66
N PRO A 60 -5.75 -5.95 11.45
CA PRO A 60 -6.36 -4.85 12.19
C PRO A 60 -5.39 -4.24 13.20
N PHE A 61 -5.52 -2.94 13.46
CA PHE A 61 -4.72 -2.14 14.41
C PHE A 61 -3.24 -1.96 14.05
N THR A 62 -2.80 -2.37 12.85
CA THR A 62 -1.40 -2.25 12.41
C THR A 62 -1.18 -1.19 11.35
N GLY A 63 -2.25 -0.75 10.66
CA GLY A 63 -2.16 0.17 9.54
C GLY A 63 -1.75 1.59 9.96
N GLU A 64 -0.92 2.24 9.14
CA GLU A 64 -0.39 3.59 9.38
C GLU A 64 -1.50 4.63 9.64
N TYR A 65 -2.63 4.51 8.92
CA TYR A 65 -3.67 5.55 8.98
C TYR A 65 -4.83 5.22 9.92
N TRP A 66 -4.77 4.14 10.68
CA TRP A 66 -5.83 3.80 11.64
C TRP A 66 -6.11 4.95 12.62
N LYS A 67 -5.10 5.44 13.34
CA LYS A 67 -5.21 6.57 14.30
C LYS A 67 -4.63 7.89 13.74
N HIS A 68 -4.59 8.06 12.44
CA HIS A 68 -4.09 9.26 11.79
C HIS A 68 -5.24 10.24 11.50
N PHE A 69 -5.19 11.45 12.10
CA PHE A 69 -6.25 12.47 12.02
C PHE A 69 -5.73 13.85 11.55
N GLU A 70 -4.60 13.91 10.87
CA GLU A 70 -4.09 15.16 10.30
C GLU A 70 -5.00 15.67 9.17
N LYS A 71 -5.00 17.00 8.97
CA LYS A 71 -5.79 17.64 7.90
C LYS A 71 -5.14 17.41 6.54
N GLY A 72 -5.93 16.88 5.62
CA GLY A 72 -5.47 16.56 4.27
C GLY A 72 -6.43 15.66 3.50
N MET A 73 -5.88 14.90 2.58
CA MET A 73 -6.62 14.03 1.67
C MET A 73 -6.01 12.63 1.64
N TYR A 74 -6.83 11.61 1.58
CA TYR A 74 -6.42 10.24 1.34
C TYR A 74 -6.66 9.89 -0.13
N VAL A 75 -5.60 9.48 -0.81
CA VAL A 75 -5.62 9.11 -2.23
C VAL A 75 -5.34 7.62 -2.39
N CYS A 76 -5.77 7.03 -3.51
CA CYS A 76 -5.44 5.65 -3.84
C CYS A 76 -3.92 5.44 -3.94
N ALA A 77 -3.37 4.49 -3.19
CA ALA A 77 -1.94 4.20 -3.18
C ALA A 77 -1.42 3.74 -4.55
N ALA A 78 -2.27 3.09 -5.36
CA ALA A 78 -1.91 2.58 -6.68
C ALA A 78 -1.88 3.66 -7.77
N CYS A 79 -2.85 4.60 -7.77
CA CYS A 79 -3.04 5.51 -8.91
C CYS A 79 -3.17 7.00 -8.55
N GLY A 80 -3.12 7.35 -7.26
CA GLY A 80 -3.22 8.73 -6.78
C GLY A 80 -4.61 9.36 -6.91
N ASN A 81 -5.66 8.59 -7.22
CA ASN A 81 -7.03 9.11 -7.28
C ASN A 81 -7.46 9.60 -5.89
N PRO A 82 -7.97 10.84 -5.73
CA PRO A 82 -8.54 11.31 -4.47
C PRO A 82 -9.74 10.45 -4.06
N LEU A 83 -9.76 9.96 -2.82
CA LEU A 83 -10.78 9.03 -2.31
C LEU A 83 -11.59 9.60 -1.15
N PHE A 84 -10.91 10.10 -0.12
CA PHE A 84 -11.53 10.60 1.10
C PHE A 84 -10.84 11.89 1.55
N THR A 85 -11.59 12.76 2.22
CA THR A 85 -11.03 13.90 2.95
C THR A 85 -10.78 13.54 4.40
N SER A 86 -9.87 14.24 5.07
CA SER A 86 -9.67 14.07 6.52
C SER A 86 -10.91 14.41 7.34
N ASP A 87 -11.80 15.25 6.81
CA ASP A 87 -13.02 15.67 7.51
C ASP A 87 -14.06 14.55 7.56
N ALA A 88 -14.00 13.61 6.61
CA ALA A 88 -14.84 12.42 6.60
C ALA A 88 -14.31 11.31 7.52
N LYS A 89 -13.07 11.44 8.05
CA LYS A 89 -12.46 10.41 8.89
C LYS A 89 -12.96 10.46 10.32
N PHE A 90 -13.30 9.30 10.87
CA PHE A 90 -13.71 9.16 12.26
C PHE A 90 -13.07 7.92 12.92
N ASP A 91 -13.08 7.89 14.25
CA ASP A 91 -12.60 6.74 15.01
C ASP A 91 -13.73 5.74 15.23
N SER A 92 -13.68 4.62 14.52
CA SER A 92 -14.67 3.54 14.62
C SER A 92 -14.23 2.38 15.50
N GLU A 93 -13.00 2.43 16.03
CA GLU A 93 -12.39 1.37 16.84
C GLU A 93 -12.29 -0.01 16.16
N CYS A 94 -12.63 -0.12 14.87
CA CYS A 94 -12.62 -1.38 14.13
C CYS A 94 -11.23 -1.90 13.76
N GLY A 95 -10.17 -1.10 13.97
CA GLY A 95 -8.79 -1.46 13.65
C GLY A 95 -8.29 -1.04 12.27
N TRP A 96 -9.13 -0.38 11.46
CA TRP A 96 -8.81 0.17 10.15
C TRP A 96 -9.23 1.64 10.03
N PRO A 97 -8.61 2.43 9.13
CA PRO A 97 -9.09 3.77 8.79
C PRO A 97 -10.55 3.74 8.38
N SER A 98 -11.37 4.59 9.01
CA SER A 98 -12.81 4.66 8.76
C SER A 98 -13.23 6.06 8.32
N PHE A 99 -14.08 6.12 7.31
CA PHE A 99 -14.62 7.36 6.76
C PHE A 99 -16.15 7.25 6.64
N ASP A 100 -16.86 8.34 6.87
CA ASP A 100 -18.32 8.39 6.76
C ASP A 100 -18.79 8.64 5.33
N GLN A 101 -17.94 9.18 4.46
CA GLN A 101 -18.24 9.39 3.05
C GLN A 101 -16.99 9.36 2.18
N ALA A 102 -17.15 8.90 0.94
CA ALA A 102 -16.15 9.03 -0.12
C ALA A 102 -16.39 10.30 -0.96
N ILE A 103 -15.33 10.81 -1.58
CA ILE A 103 -15.46 11.88 -2.58
C ILE A 103 -16.36 11.36 -3.71
N LYS A 104 -17.34 12.16 -4.13
CA LYS A 104 -18.33 11.78 -5.16
C LYS A 104 -17.64 11.27 -6.44
N GLY A 105 -17.97 10.05 -6.85
CA GLY A 105 -17.44 9.42 -8.06
C GLY A 105 -16.00 8.87 -7.92
N SER A 106 -15.43 8.87 -6.72
CA SER A 106 -14.07 8.39 -6.48
C SER A 106 -13.98 6.87 -6.28
N VAL A 107 -15.08 6.21 -5.94
CA VAL A 107 -15.17 4.79 -5.65
C VAL A 107 -16.30 4.11 -6.40
N ASN A 108 -16.17 2.81 -6.62
CA ASN A 108 -17.23 1.91 -7.10
C ASN A 108 -17.59 0.91 -6.00
N TYR A 109 -18.80 0.33 -6.11
CA TYR A 109 -19.38 -0.61 -5.16
C TYR A 109 -19.68 -1.94 -5.85
N HIS A 110 -19.34 -3.06 -5.20
CA HIS A 110 -19.57 -4.40 -5.72
C HIS A 110 -20.11 -5.29 -4.60
N ASN A 111 -21.09 -6.14 -4.91
CA ASN A 111 -21.52 -7.15 -3.95
C ASN A 111 -20.36 -8.14 -3.71
N ASP A 112 -20.11 -8.47 -2.46
CA ASP A 112 -19.10 -9.44 -2.02
C ASP A 112 -19.73 -10.45 -1.07
N SER A 113 -19.97 -11.67 -1.57
CA SER A 113 -20.46 -12.82 -0.81
C SER A 113 -19.37 -13.82 -0.45
N SER A 114 -18.10 -13.42 -0.49
CA SER A 114 -16.98 -14.27 -0.10
C SER A 114 -16.99 -14.56 1.41
N PHE A 115 -16.39 -15.67 1.79
CA PHE A 115 -16.28 -16.14 3.19
C PHE A 115 -17.64 -16.32 3.89
N GLY A 116 -18.75 -16.53 3.16
CA GLY A 116 -20.09 -16.65 3.73
C GLY A 116 -20.67 -15.38 4.35
N MET A 117 -20.13 -14.22 3.98
CA MET A 117 -20.59 -12.90 4.42
C MET A 117 -21.20 -12.13 3.26
N GLU A 118 -22.29 -11.37 3.52
CA GLU A 118 -22.84 -10.44 2.53
C GLU A 118 -22.33 -9.04 2.85
N ARG A 119 -21.47 -8.49 1.98
CA ARG A 119 -20.82 -7.20 2.15
C ARG A 119 -20.86 -6.39 0.85
N ILE A 120 -20.55 -5.11 0.95
CA ILE A 120 -20.32 -4.25 -0.22
C ILE A 120 -18.85 -3.89 -0.27
N GLU A 121 -18.14 -4.47 -1.24
CA GLU A 121 -16.75 -4.10 -1.56
C GLU A 121 -16.69 -2.68 -2.11
N VAL A 122 -15.67 -1.94 -1.69
CA VAL A 122 -15.34 -0.61 -2.19
C VAL A 122 -14.04 -0.68 -2.97
N THR A 123 -14.05 -0.23 -4.23
CA THR A 123 -12.87 -0.18 -5.10
C THR A 123 -12.63 1.25 -5.61
N CYS A 124 -11.38 1.57 -5.94
CA CYS A 124 -11.04 2.84 -6.58
C CYS A 124 -11.68 2.95 -7.97
N ALA A 125 -12.47 3.99 -8.23
CA ALA A 125 -13.15 4.17 -9.51
C ALA A 125 -12.19 4.33 -10.70
N LYS A 126 -10.95 4.78 -10.46
CA LYS A 126 -9.95 5.02 -11.52
C LYS A 126 -9.17 3.78 -11.91
N CYS A 127 -8.74 2.93 -10.95
CA CYS A 127 -7.87 1.78 -11.24
C CYS A 127 -8.46 0.42 -10.86
N GLY A 128 -9.66 0.40 -10.25
CA GLY A 128 -10.29 -0.83 -9.77
C GLY A 128 -9.63 -1.48 -8.56
N GLY A 129 -8.63 -0.84 -7.94
CA GLY A 129 -7.93 -1.38 -6.76
C GLY A 129 -8.88 -1.51 -5.58
N HIS A 130 -8.80 -2.67 -4.88
CA HIS A 130 -9.57 -2.94 -3.68
C HIS A 130 -9.17 -1.99 -2.55
N LEU A 131 -10.15 -1.35 -1.92
CA LEU A 131 -9.92 -0.43 -0.80
C LEU A 131 -10.35 -1.04 0.54
N GLY A 132 -11.43 -1.78 0.55
CA GLY A 132 -12.07 -2.35 1.72
C GLY A 132 -13.57 -2.53 1.48
N HIS A 133 -14.38 -2.31 2.51
CA HIS A 133 -15.83 -2.50 2.46
C HIS A 133 -16.57 -1.31 3.08
N VAL A 134 -17.83 -1.13 2.71
CA VAL A 134 -18.73 -0.15 3.33
C VAL A 134 -19.83 -0.86 4.12
N PHE A 135 -20.14 -0.32 5.30
CA PHE A 135 -21.13 -0.81 6.25
C PHE A 135 -22.13 0.29 6.60
N ASP A 136 -23.30 -0.09 7.16
CA ASP A 136 -24.39 0.81 7.55
C ASP A 136 -24.38 1.13 9.07
N ASP A 137 -23.21 1.07 9.70
CA ASP A 137 -22.96 1.29 11.11
C ASP A 137 -22.06 2.51 11.39
N GLY A 138 -22.05 3.46 10.47
CA GLY A 138 -21.33 4.72 10.60
C GLY A 138 -22.10 5.78 11.42
N PRO A 139 -21.53 7.02 11.51
CA PRO A 139 -22.14 8.10 12.27
C PRO A 139 -23.50 8.51 11.69
N VAL A 140 -24.59 8.33 12.46
CA VAL A 140 -25.96 8.65 12.04
C VAL A 140 -26.20 10.15 11.82
N GLN A 141 -25.33 11.00 12.40
CA GLN A 141 -25.37 12.45 12.25
C GLN A 141 -24.89 12.91 10.88
N THR A 142 -24.25 12.05 10.11
CA THR A 142 -23.75 12.31 8.76
C THR A 142 -24.43 11.38 7.75
N THR A 143 -23.76 10.36 7.29
CA THR A 143 -24.27 9.46 6.24
C THR A 143 -24.82 8.13 6.77
N GLY A 144 -24.54 7.77 8.01
CA GLY A 144 -24.79 6.44 8.58
C GLY A 144 -23.88 5.36 7.98
N LYS A 145 -22.93 5.71 7.09
CA LYS A 145 -22.03 4.78 6.42
C LYS A 145 -20.66 4.76 7.11
N ARG A 146 -20.02 3.59 7.09
CA ARG A 146 -18.61 3.42 7.50
C ARG A 146 -17.84 2.73 6.37
N PHE A 147 -17.02 3.51 5.69
CA PHE A 147 -16.02 2.99 4.75
C PHE A 147 -14.83 2.48 5.54
N CYS A 148 -14.76 1.18 5.77
CA CYS A 148 -13.64 0.52 6.42
C CYS A 148 -12.57 0.21 5.38
N THR A 149 -11.44 0.94 5.43
CA THR A 149 -10.46 0.99 4.33
C THR A 149 -9.10 0.46 4.82
N ASN A 150 -8.41 -0.36 4.01
CA ASN A 150 -7.05 -0.79 4.31
C ASN A 150 -6.09 0.41 4.23
N SER A 151 -5.23 0.61 5.23
CA SER A 151 -4.19 1.66 5.22
C SER A 151 -3.27 1.53 4.01
N VAL A 152 -2.87 0.30 3.67
CA VAL A 152 -1.97 0.04 2.52
C VAL A 152 -2.59 0.39 1.16
N SER A 153 -3.94 0.47 1.09
CA SER A 153 -4.66 0.84 -0.13
C SER A 153 -4.71 2.35 -0.38
N ILE A 154 -4.36 3.14 0.62
CA ILE A 154 -4.45 4.60 0.56
C ILE A 154 -3.10 5.25 0.89
N LYS A 155 -2.95 6.52 0.53
CA LYS A 155 -1.82 7.37 0.87
C LYS A 155 -2.33 8.73 1.32
N PHE A 156 -1.80 9.27 2.41
CA PHE A 156 -2.15 10.58 2.90
C PHE A 156 -1.37 11.69 2.19
N ILE A 157 -2.05 12.76 1.83
CA ILE A 157 -1.50 14.02 1.31
C ILE A 157 -1.88 15.12 2.27
N PRO A 158 -0.93 15.75 2.99
CA PRO A 158 -1.22 16.86 3.90
C PRO A 158 -1.86 18.05 3.17
N ALA A 159 -2.76 18.77 3.85
CA ALA A 159 -3.25 20.05 3.37
C ALA A 159 -2.07 21.05 3.25
N LYS A 160 -2.05 21.81 2.16
CA LYS A 160 -1.08 22.92 2.06
C LYS A 160 -1.39 23.96 3.14
N LYS A 161 -0.35 24.38 3.83
CA LYS A 161 -0.40 25.51 4.75
C LYS A 161 -0.62 26.81 3.97
#